data_174fe5ced9c4d0aef7671526559a9643
#
_entry.id   174fe5ced9c4d0aef7671526559a9643
#
_cell.length_a   1.000
_cell.length_b   1.000
_cell.length_c   1.000
_cell.angle_alpha   90.00
_cell.angle_beta   90.00
_cell.angle_gamma   90.00
#
_symmetry.space_group_name_H-M   'P 1'
#
loop_
_entity.id
_entity.type
_entity.pdbx_description
1 polymer ?
#
loop_
_entity_poly.entity_id
_entity_poly.type
_entity_poly.pdbx_seq_one_letter_code
_entity_poly.pdbx_strand_id
1 'polypeptide(L)'
;MRNPDYKVALIVPVYNEHETVETFVKTVNEKLAPELEHIEIVFIDDGSSDNTVELIKKLQENDKKISLIRLSRNFGKEAAMSAALDLVQSDAIVPIDVDLQDPPELVLDFIRIWRDEGIDTVYGVREDRSSDTSTKRVSSEGFYYVFNKMSGKVKIPSNVGDFRLIDRKIIDILKTLKERNRFMKALYAWPGFSSKGVGYTRPERVAGQTKWNYWKLWNFALDGIFAFSSLPLKVWSYIGGFIGLLSLIYMTWNILKTMIFGNPTAGYTTLICVILFLGAVQLISIGILGEYVGRLSQEVKGRPVYVAQSISGPLAKKIPQGLSSTDVGISYNSEANSAKKITAKKENA
;
A
#
# COMPACT_ATOMS: atom_id res chain seq x y z
N MET A 1 7.12 -9.06 -28.56
CA MET A 1 6.65 -10.27 -27.87
C MET A 1 7.54 -10.50 -26.67
N ARG A 2 6.99 -10.86 -25.54
CA ARG A 2 7.77 -11.16 -24.32
C ARG A 2 8.34 -12.57 -24.40
N ASN A 3 9.35 -12.88 -23.54
CA ASN A 3 9.98 -14.21 -23.51
C ASN A 3 8.92 -15.30 -23.29
N PRO A 4 8.88 -16.40 -24.05
CA PRO A 4 7.95 -17.49 -23.83
C PRO A 4 8.16 -18.22 -22.48
N ASP A 5 9.39 -18.20 -21.93
CA ASP A 5 9.73 -18.84 -20.65
C ASP A 5 9.56 -17.89 -19.44
N TYR A 6 8.54 -17.01 -19.50
CA TYR A 6 8.26 -16.07 -18.42
C TYR A 6 7.80 -16.75 -17.12
N LYS A 7 7.96 -16.05 -16.00
CA LYS A 7 7.41 -16.42 -14.68
C LYS A 7 6.57 -15.29 -14.12
N VAL A 8 5.39 -15.63 -13.61
CA VAL A 8 4.47 -14.74 -12.93
C VAL A 8 4.30 -15.20 -11.49
N ALA A 9 4.59 -14.32 -10.53
CA ALA A 9 4.38 -14.62 -9.13
C ALA A 9 3.03 -14.06 -8.64
N LEU A 10 2.18 -14.93 -8.11
CA LEU A 10 1.03 -14.52 -7.31
C LEU A 10 1.52 -14.11 -5.92
N ILE A 11 1.30 -12.86 -5.57
CA ILE A 11 1.70 -12.30 -4.28
C ILE A 11 0.51 -12.33 -3.34
N VAL A 12 0.58 -13.16 -2.30
CA VAL A 12 -0.54 -13.45 -1.42
C VAL A 12 -0.21 -13.02 0.01
N PRO A 13 -0.55 -11.78 0.41
CA PRO A 13 -0.37 -11.34 1.79
C PRO A 13 -1.38 -12.07 2.69
N VAL A 14 -0.89 -12.64 3.81
CA VAL A 14 -1.70 -13.37 4.78
C VAL A 14 -1.43 -12.90 6.20
N TYR A 15 -2.47 -12.86 7.03
CA TYR A 15 -2.40 -12.59 8.47
C TYR A 15 -3.55 -13.27 9.20
N ASN A 16 -3.25 -14.39 9.89
CA ASN A 16 -4.24 -15.24 10.55
C ASN A 16 -5.35 -15.69 9.57
N GLU A 17 -4.96 -16.45 8.55
CA GLU A 17 -5.81 -16.89 7.44
C GLU A 17 -5.75 -18.42 7.22
N HIS A 18 -5.54 -19.20 8.29
CA HIS A 18 -5.41 -20.67 8.22
C HIS A 18 -6.62 -21.37 7.57
N GLU A 19 -7.83 -20.78 7.65
CA GLU A 19 -9.05 -21.36 7.08
C GLU A 19 -9.12 -21.22 5.54
N THR A 20 -8.42 -20.24 4.96
CA THR A 20 -8.55 -19.88 3.54
C THR A 20 -7.41 -20.36 2.66
N VAL A 21 -6.19 -20.52 3.23
CA VAL A 21 -4.96 -20.81 2.48
C VAL A 21 -5.05 -22.08 1.63
N GLU A 22 -5.57 -23.19 2.18
CA GLU A 22 -5.65 -24.46 1.48
C GLU A 22 -6.64 -24.38 0.30
N THR A 23 -7.80 -23.81 0.54
CA THR A 23 -8.83 -23.56 -0.48
C THR A 23 -8.30 -22.66 -1.59
N PHE A 24 -7.55 -21.62 -1.23
CA PHE A 24 -6.91 -20.70 -2.18
C PHE A 24 -5.95 -21.47 -3.11
N VAL A 25 -5.00 -22.25 -2.56
CA VAL A 25 -4.02 -23.00 -3.37
C VAL A 25 -4.72 -23.97 -4.30
N LYS A 26 -5.74 -24.70 -3.81
CA LYS A 26 -6.52 -25.61 -4.63
C LYS A 26 -7.21 -24.89 -5.79
N THR A 27 -7.89 -23.78 -5.50
CA THR A 27 -8.60 -22.98 -6.52
C THR A 27 -7.63 -22.41 -7.56
N VAL A 28 -6.47 -21.88 -7.12
CA VAL A 28 -5.43 -21.38 -8.04
C VAL A 28 -4.93 -22.49 -8.97
N ASN A 29 -4.61 -23.67 -8.43
CA ASN A 29 -4.14 -24.79 -9.22
C ASN A 29 -5.19 -25.28 -10.24
N GLU A 30 -6.48 -25.27 -9.88
CA GLU A 30 -7.57 -25.63 -10.78
C GLU A 30 -7.82 -24.56 -11.85
N LYS A 31 -7.93 -23.30 -11.45
CA LYS A 31 -8.33 -22.20 -12.34
C LYS A 31 -7.20 -21.72 -13.26
N LEU A 32 -5.95 -21.83 -12.84
CA LEU A 32 -4.79 -21.43 -13.62
C LEU A 32 -4.07 -22.60 -14.30
N ALA A 33 -4.70 -23.77 -14.39
CA ALA A 33 -4.12 -24.98 -15.00
C ALA A 33 -3.44 -24.73 -16.36
N PRO A 34 -3.97 -23.90 -17.29
CA PRO A 34 -3.34 -23.64 -18.59
C PRO A 34 -1.98 -22.94 -18.53
N GLU A 35 -1.74 -22.12 -17.49
CA GLU A 35 -0.52 -21.34 -17.32
C GLU A 35 0.27 -21.75 -16.06
N LEU A 36 -0.09 -22.88 -15.44
CA LEU A 36 0.40 -23.28 -14.12
C LEU A 36 1.91 -23.52 -14.05
N GLU A 37 2.54 -23.87 -15.17
CA GLU A 37 4.01 -24.02 -15.27
C GLU A 37 4.75 -22.67 -15.16
N HIS A 38 4.09 -21.57 -15.52
CA HIS A 38 4.60 -20.21 -15.45
C HIS A 38 4.28 -19.51 -14.12
N ILE A 39 3.43 -20.10 -13.27
CA ILE A 39 2.95 -19.49 -12.03
C ILE A 39 3.82 -19.91 -10.84
N GLU A 40 4.21 -18.92 -10.04
CA GLU A 40 4.79 -19.09 -8.69
C GLU A 40 3.81 -18.50 -7.67
N ILE A 41 3.60 -19.16 -6.53
CA ILE A 41 2.78 -18.64 -5.42
C ILE A 41 3.71 -18.20 -4.31
N VAL A 42 3.67 -16.94 -3.94
CA VAL A 42 4.50 -16.37 -2.87
C VAL A 42 3.58 -15.84 -1.79
N PHE A 43 3.48 -16.57 -0.69
CA PHE A 43 2.81 -16.10 0.51
C PHE A 43 3.71 -15.13 1.28
N ILE A 44 3.13 -14.03 1.75
CA ILE A 44 3.80 -13.08 2.64
C ILE A 44 3.04 -13.08 3.96
N ASP A 45 3.57 -13.80 4.94
CA ASP A 45 3.01 -13.87 6.28
C ASP A 45 3.38 -12.61 7.08
N ASP A 46 2.39 -11.78 7.36
CA ASP A 46 2.54 -10.54 8.14
C ASP A 46 2.51 -10.81 9.65
N GLY A 47 3.26 -11.83 10.10
CA GLY A 47 3.42 -12.16 11.51
C GLY A 47 2.19 -12.84 12.13
N SER A 48 1.63 -13.83 11.46
CA SER A 48 0.51 -14.64 11.98
C SER A 48 0.85 -15.32 13.30
N SER A 49 -0.13 -15.41 14.18
CA SER A 49 -0.07 -16.07 15.48
C SER A 49 -0.85 -17.38 15.52
N ASP A 50 -1.57 -17.72 14.47
CA ASP A 50 -2.31 -18.96 14.28
C ASP A 50 -1.49 -19.99 13.47
N ASN A 51 -2.13 -21.06 13.01
CA ASN A 51 -1.49 -22.16 12.26
C ASN A 51 -1.25 -21.83 10.77
N THR A 52 -1.41 -20.56 10.32
CA THR A 52 -1.25 -20.17 8.93
C THR A 52 0.13 -20.57 8.37
N VAL A 53 1.19 -20.28 9.11
CA VAL A 53 2.58 -20.54 8.69
C VAL A 53 2.85 -22.04 8.56
N GLU A 54 2.41 -22.84 9.52
CA GLU A 54 2.57 -24.29 9.55
C GLU A 54 1.83 -24.93 8.36
N LEU A 55 0.63 -24.44 8.05
CA LEU A 55 -0.16 -24.91 6.92
C LEU A 55 0.54 -24.61 5.59
N ILE A 56 1.04 -23.38 5.40
CA ILE A 56 1.78 -23.03 4.20
C ILE A 56 3.04 -23.89 4.04
N LYS A 57 3.80 -24.14 5.11
CA LYS A 57 4.98 -25.02 5.07
C LYS A 57 4.61 -26.44 4.65
N LYS A 58 3.50 -26.98 5.14
CA LYS A 58 2.99 -28.29 4.72
C LYS A 58 2.61 -28.32 3.22
N LEU A 59 1.99 -27.26 2.71
CA LEU A 59 1.68 -27.13 1.29
C LEU A 59 2.96 -27.05 0.42
N GLN A 60 4.03 -26.41 0.90
CA GLN A 60 5.34 -26.36 0.23
C GLN A 60 5.99 -27.74 0.04
N GLU A 61 5.72 -28.69 0.92
CA GLU A 61 6.24 -30.07 0.79
C GLU A 61 5.65 -30.76 -0.47
N ASN A 62 4.37 -30.49 -0.76
CA ASN A 62 3.63 -31.09 -1.85
C ASN A 62 3.69 -30.28 -3.16
N ASP A 63 3.82 -28.95 -3.09
CA ASP A 63 3.88 -28.06 -4.25
C ASP A 63 5.14 -27.18 -4.21
N LYS A 64 6.08 -27.50 -5.10
CA LYS A 64 7.36 -26.78 -5.20
C LYS A 64 7.24 -25.38 -5.82
N LYS A 65 6.06 -24.94 -6.22
CA LYS A 65 5.80 -23.57 -6.70
C LYS A 65 5.50 -22.59 -5.56
N ILE A 66 5.28 -23.10 -4.35
CA ILE A 66 4.91 -22.30 -3.18
C ILE A 66 6.17 -21.81 -2.47
N SER A 67 6.26 -20.50 -2.25
CA SER A 67 7.26 -19.85 -1.41
C SER A 67 6.59 -19.10 -0.27
N LEU A 68 7.31 -18.92 0.85
CA LEU A 68 6.84 -18.17 2.00
C LEU A 68 7.90 -17.16 2.43
N ILE A 69 7.50 -15.91 2.54
CA ILE A 69 8.22 -14.84 3.23
C ILE A 69 7.49 -14.59 4.54
N ARG A 70 8.15 -14.80 5.68
CA ARG A 70 7.58 -14.52 7.01
C ARG A 70 8.18 -13.23 7.55
N LEU A 71 7.33 -12.27 7.92
CA LEU A 71 7.74 -11.05 8.61
C LEU A 71 7.89 -11.31 10.12
N SER A 72 8.73 -10.54 10.80
CA SER A 72 9.03 -10.72 12.23
C SER A 72 7.86 -10.35 13.15
N ARG A 73 6.92 -9.55 12.68
CA ARG A 73 5.67 -9.16 13.35
C ARG A 73 4.70 -8.61 12.32
N ASN A 74 3.50 -8.23 12.74
CA ASN A 74 2.57 -7.50 11.90
C ASN A 74 3.10 -6.07 11.62
N PHE A 75 3.37 -5.79 10.34
CA PHE A 75 3.78 -4.49 9.80
C PHE A 75 2.69 -3.85 8.95
N GLY A 76 1.66 -4.60 8.56
CA GLY A 76 0.57 -4.19 7.70
C GLY A 76 0.72 -4.61 6.23
N LYS A 77 -0.41 -4.67 5.50
CA LYS A 77 -0.49 -5.16 4.11
C LYS A 77 0.49 -4.44 3.18
N GLU A 78 0.64 -3.11 3.29
CA GLU A 78 1.54 -2.32 2.45
C GLU A 78 3.02 -2.70 2.66
N ALA A 79 3.40 -3.05 3.89
CA ALA A 79 4.73 -3.54 4.22
C ALA A 79 4.97 -4.96 3.66
N ALA A 80 3.97 -5.84 3.77
CA ALA A 80 4.01 -7.17 3.17
C ALA A 80 4.17 -7.09 1.64
N MET A 81 3.43 -6.19 0.98
CA MET A 81 3.58 -5.92 -0.45
C MET A 81 4.95 -5.38 -0.79
N SER A 82 5.53 -4.51 0.04
CA SER A 82 6.90 -4.01 -0.14
C SER A 82 7.92 -5.13 -0.08
N ALA A 83 7.77 -6.07 0.87
CA ALA A 83 8.63 -7.25 0.97
C ALA A 83 8.57 -8.12 -0.30
N ALA A 84 7.37 -8.30 -0.86
CA ALA A 84 7.20 -9.02 -2.11
C ALA A 84 7.90 -8.32 -3.28
N LEU A 85 7.69 -6.99 -3.43
CA LEU A 85 8.35 -6.21 -4.48
C LEU A 85 9.88 -6.35 -4.41
N ASP A 86 10.46 -6.26 -3.21
CA ASP A 86 11.91 -6.29 -3.02
C ASP A 86 12.52 -7.67 -3.27
N LEU A 87 11.84 -8.74 -2.87
CA LEU A 87 12.39 -10.09 -2.80
C LEU A 87 12.04 -10.97 -4.00
N VAL A 88 10.87 -10.77 -4.64
CA VAL A 88 10.42 -11.59 -5.75
C VAL A 88 11.11 -11.19 -7.05
N GLN A 89 11.56 -12.20 -7.82
CA GLN A 89 12.37 -12.00 -9.04
C GLN A 89 11.66 -12.50 -10.32
N SER A 90 10.36 -12.69 -10.30
CA SER A 90 9.57 -13.12 -11.46
C SER A 90 9.43 -11.98 -12.48
N ASP A 91 9.15 -12.29 -13.74
CA ASP A 91 9.00 -11.33 -14.85
C ASP A 91 7.79 -10.41 -14.68
N ALA A 92 6.78 -10.89 -13.98
CA ALA A 92 5.64 -10.09 -13.52
C ALA A 92 5.16 -10.60 -12.16
N ILE A 93 4.41 -9.74 -11.45
CA ILE A 93 3.72 -10.11 -10.21
C ILE A 93 2.24 -9.81 -10.30
N VAL A 94 1.45 -10.58 -9.56
CA VAL A 94 0.01 -10.35 -9.38
C VAL A 94 -0.33 -10.39 -7.89
N PRO A 95 -0.53 -9.23 -7.25
CA PRO A 95 -1.13 -9.18 -5.92
C PRO A 95 -2.55 -9.74 -5.95
N ILE A 96 -2.85 -10.70 -5.09
CA ILE A 96 -4.18 -11.32 -4.97
C ILE A 96 -4.46 -11.65 -3.51
N ASP A 97 -5.67 -11.33 -3.05
CA ASP A 97 -6.07 -11.63 -1.67
C ASP A 97 -6.48 -13.10 -1.53
N VAL A 98 -6.12 -13.72 -0.39
CA VAL A 98 -6.35 -15.15 -0.10
C VAL A 98 -7.84 -15.51 0.03
N ASP A 99 -8.73 -14.52 0.19
CA ASP A 99 -10.18 -14.70 0.43
C ASP A 99 -11.00 -15.00 -0.84
N LEU A 100 -10.32 -15.14 -2.00
CA LEU A 100 -10.91 -15.45 -3.31
C LEU A 100 -11.98 -14.45 -3.78
N GLN A 101 -12.02 -13.25 -3.21
CA GLN A 101 -12.87 -12.18 -3.73
C GLN A 101 -12.37 -11.60 -5.07
N ASP A 102 -11.10 -11.78 -5.36
CA ASP A 102 -10.51 -11.48 -6.66
C ASP A 102 -10.38 -12.80 -7.43
N PRO A 103 -11.10 -12.98 -8.56
CA PRO A 103 -11.22 -14.27 -9.24
C PRO A 103 -9.88 -14.69 -9.87
N PRO A 104 -9.26 -15.82 -9.46
CA PRO A 104 -7.96 -16.23 -9.97
C PRO A 104 -7.93 -16.43 -11.49
N GLU A 105 -9.04 -16.87 -12.11
CA GLU A 105 -9.14 -17.06 -13.56
C GLU A 105 -8.87 -15.81 -14.37
N LEU A 106 -9.11 -14.60 -13.82
CA LEU A 106 -8.82 -13.34 -14.48
C LEU A 106 -7.32 -13.12 -14.70
N VAL A 107 -6.48 -13.81 -13.93
CA VAL A 107 -5.02 -13.77 -14.11
C VAL A 107 -4.62 -14.29 -15.49
N LEU A 108 -5.37 -15.24 -16.08
CA LEU A 108 -5.14 -15.72 -17.44
C LEU A 108 -5.32 -14.61 -18.48
N ASP A 109 -6.36 -13.77 -18.31
CA ASP A 109 -6.57 -12.61 -19.17
C ASP A 109 -5.49 -11.54 -18.97
N PHE A 110 -5.06 -11.34 -17.72
CA PHE A 110 -3.95 -10.42 -17.42
C PHE A 110 -2.66 -10.87 -18.11
N ILE A 111 -2.32 -12.14 -18.01
CA ILE A 111 -1.12 -12.72 -18.66
C ILE A 111 -1.22 -12.57 -20.17
N ARG A 112 -2.36 -12.90 -20.77
CA ARG A 112 -2.59 -12.78 -22.22
C ARG A 112 -2.37 -11.33 -22.70
N ILE A 113 -3.00 -10.35 -22.04
CA ILE A 113 -2.88 -8.94 -22.40
C ILE A 113 -1.44 -8.44 -22.23
N TRP A 114 -0.81 -8.78 -21.09
CA TRP A 114 0.57 -8.42 -20.79
C TRP A 114 1.55 -9.02 -21.81
N ARG A 115 1.38 -10.30 -22.17
CA ARG A 115 2.27 -11.02 -23.07
C ARG A 115 2.06 -10.62 -24.53
N ASP A 116 0.81 -10.61 -24.99
CA ASP A 116 0.47 -10.53 -26.42
C ASP A 116 0.31 -9.09 -26.88
N GLU A 117 -0.28 -8.20 -26.05
CA GLU A 117 -0.47 -6.79 -26.38
C GLU A 117 0.69 -5.89 -25.88
N GLY A 118 1.60 -6.43 -25.05
CA GLY A 118 2.75 -5.67 -24.55
C GLY A 118 2.40 -4.62 -23.50
N ILE A 119 1.22 -4.68 -22.90
CA ILE A 119 0.77 -3.77 -21.83
C ILE A 119 1.56 -4.05 -20.55
N ASP A 120 1.98 -3.01 -19.85
CA ASP A 120 2.88 -3.10 -18.71
C ASP A 120 2.17 -3.34 -17.37
N THR A 121 0.94 -2.84 -17.26
CA THR A 121 0.07 -3.09 -16.10
C THR A 121 -1.33 -3.45 -16.58
N VAL A 122 -1.84 -4.60 -16.13
CA VAL A 122 -3.22 -5.01 -16.39
C VAL A 122 -3.94 -5.13 -15.05
N TYR A 123 -5.05 -4.40 -14.86
CA TYR A 123 -5.74 -4.33 -13.57
C TYR A 123 -7.21 -4.67 -13.66
N GLY A 124 -7.72 -5.31 -12.60
CA GLY A 124 -9.14 -5.62 -12.48
C GLY A 124 -9.98 -4.39 -12.15
N VAL A 125 -11.06 -4.17 -12.90
CA VAL A 125 -12.07 -3.14 -12.67
C VAL A 125 -13.35 -3.78 -12.19
N ARG A 126 -13.81 -3.44 -10.99
CA ARG A 126 -15.06 -3.96 -10.44
C ARG A 126 -16.25 -3.33 -11.15
N GLU A 127 -16.98 -4.11 -11.94
CA GLU A 127 -18.15 -3.65 -12.70
C GLU A 127 -19.40 -3.61 -11.84
N ASP A 128 -19.58 -4.59 -10.95
CA ASP A 128 -20.71 -4.62 -10.02
C ASP A 128 -20.31 -4.26 -8.59
N ARG A 129 -21.04 -3.30 -8.00
CA ARG A 129 -20.92 -2.84 -6.61
C ARG A 129 -22.24 -2.92 -5.88
N SER A 130 -23.17 -3.75 -6.35
CA SER A 130 -24.49 -3.95 -5.73
C SER A 130 -24.38 -4.46 -4.28
N SER A 131 -23.30 -5.20 -3.96
CA SER A 131 -23.01 -5.70 -2.62
C SER A 131 -22.42 -4.64 -1.66
N ASP A 132 -21.97 -3.48 -2.17
CA ASP A 132 -21.46 -2.39 -1.33
C ASP A 132 -22.61 -1.52 -0.80
N THR A 133 -22.58 -1.17 0.49
CA THR A 133 -23.54 -0.20 1.05
C THR A 133 -23.39 1.15 0.37
N SER A 134 -24.50 1.90 0.19
CA SER A 134 -24.51 3.22 -0.45
C SER A 134 -23.49 4.18 0.18
N THR A 135 -23.34 4.14 1.52
CA THR A 135 -22.37 4.95 2.27
C THR A 135 -20.92 4.62 1.89
N LYS A 136 -20.60 3.33 1.76
CA LYS A 136 -19.25 2.88 1.39
C LYS A 136 -18.91 3.25 -0.06
N ARG A 137 -19.88 3.18 -0.95
CA ARG A 137 -19.73 3.58 -2.36
C ARG A 137 -19.48 5.08 -2.47
N VAL A 138 -20.33 5.92 -1.86
CA VAL A 138 -20.18 7.40 -1.91
C VAL A 138 -18.86 7.84 -1.27
N SER A 139 -18.46 7.28 -0.12
CA SER A 139 -17.20 7.63 0.54
C SER A 139 -15.98 7.24 -0.30
N SER A 140 -16.03 6.08 -0.96
CA SER A 140 -14.95 5.63 -1.85
C SER A 140 -14.84 6.52 -3.10
N GLU A 141 -15.94 6.85 -3.76
CA GLU A 141 -15.97 7.72 -4.93
C GLU A 141 -15.49 9.13 -4.57
N GLY A 142 -15.94 9.66 -3.43
CA GLY A 142 -15.47 10.94 -2.89
C GLY A 142 -13.96 10.96 -2.65
N PHE A 143 -13.41 9.89 -2.05
CA PHE A 143 -11.98 9.75 -1.85
C PHE A 143 -11.20 9.78 -3.17
N TYR A 144 -11.58 8.97 -4.17
CA TYR A 144 -10.89 8.96 -5.46
C TYR A 144 -11.01 10.29 -6.20
N TYR A 145 -12.16 10.97 -6.11
CA TYR A 145 -12.33 12.31 -6.69
C TYR A 145 -11.37 13.33 -6.06
N VAL A 146 -11.35 13.39 -4.72
CA VAL A 146 -10.46 14.30 -3.97
C VAL A 146 -9.00 13.96 -4.24
N PHE A 147 -8.63 12.69 -4.12
CA PHE A 147 -7.26 12.23 -4.38
C PHE A 147 -6.81 12.62 -5.79
N ASN A 148 -7.58 12.27 -6.83
CA ASN A 148 -7.22 12.56 -8.23
C ASN A 148 -7.18 14.06 -8.54
N LYS A 149 -7.92 14.90 -7.80
CA LYS A 149 -7.84 16.36 -7.93
C LYS A 149 -6.59 16.91 -7.25
N MET A 150 -6.14 16.28 -6.17
CA MET A 150 -5.03 16.76 -5.33
C MET A 150 -3.67 16.18 -5.72
N SER A 151 -3.61 14.97 -6.28
CA SER A 151 -2.38 14.25 -6.63
C SER A 151 -1.70 14.70 -7.93
N GLY A 152 -2.19 15.76 -8.55
CA GLY A 152 -1.58 16.34 -9.77
C GLY A 152 -1.66 15.40 -10.97
N LYS A 153 -0.52 14.88 -11.42
CA LYS A 153 -0.43 14.02 -12.63
C LYS A 153 -0.73 12.55 -12.35
N VAL A 154 -0.60 12.10 -11.10
CA VAL A 154 -0.89 10.70 -10.73
C VAL A 154 -2.39 10.51 -10.61
N LYS A 155 -2.96 9.67 -11.47
CA LYS A 155 -4.40 9.37 -11.49
C LYS A 155 -4.60 7.90 -11.14
N ILE A 156 -5.42 7.64 -10.12
CA ILE A 156 -5.85 6.29 -9.79
C ILE A 156 -7.23 6.07 -10.41
N PRO A 157 -7.40 5.04 -11.25
CA PRO A 157 -8.72 4.70 -11.78
C PRO A 157 -9.68 4.38 -10.62
N SER A 158 -10.93 4.81 -10.73
CA SER A 158 -11.97 4.43 -9.78
C SER A 158 -12.30 2.94 -9.90
N ASN A 159 -12.79 2.35 -8.80
CA ASN A 159 -13.19 0.93 -8.74
C ASN A 159 -12.04 -0.09 -8.95
N VAL A 160 -10.79 0.32 -8.79
CA VAL A 160 -9.61 -0.52 -8.92
C VAL A 160 -9.05 -0.86 -7.54
N GLY A 161 -8.81 -2.16 -7.31
CA GLY A 161 -8.12 -2.69 -6.13
C GLY A 161 -6.62 -2.86 -6.34
N ASP A 162 -6.02 -3.71 -5.52
CA ASP A 162 -4.62 -4.12 -5.67
C ASP A 162 -4.47 -5.22 -6.73
N PHE A 163 -5.54 -5.90 -7.10
CA PHE A 163 -5.58 -7.01 -8.05
C PHE A 163 -5.21 -6.54 -9.46
N ARG A 164 -3.98 -6.82 -9.85
CA ARG A 164 -3.37 -6.42 -11.13
C ARG A 164 -2.13 -7.22 -11.45
N LEU A 165 -1.79 -7.35 -12.73
CA LEU A 165 -0.48 -7.80 -13.16
C LEU A 165 0.44 -6.60 -13.36
N ILE A 166 1.66 -6.68 -12.84
CA ILE A 166 2.67 -5.63 -12.89
C ILE A 166 3.95 -6.20 -13.49
N ASP A 167 4.42 -5.59 -14.58
CA ASP A 167 5.65 -5.98 -15.27
C ASP A 167 6.91 -5.73 -14.42
N ARG A 168 7.93 -6.55 -14.62
CA ARG A 168 9.25 -6.45 -13.95
C ARG A 168 9.84 -5.05 -13.98
N LYS A 169 9.79 -4.37 -15.11
CA LYS A 169 10.35 -3.03 -15.26
C LYS A 169 9.70 -2.00 -14.32
N ILE A 170 8.40 -2.15 -14.03
CA ILE A 170 7.69 -1.29 -13.07
C ILE A 170 8.13 -1.67 -11.65
N ILE A 171 8.21 -2.97 -11.35
CA ILE A 171 8.68 -3.47 -10.04
C ILE A 171 10.07 -2.91 -9.73
N ASP A 172 10.99 -2.95 -10.69
CA ASP A 172 12.35 -2.46 -10.49
C ASP A 172 12.39 -0.95 -10.22
N ILE A 173 11.50 -0.16 -10.83
CA ILE A 173 11.34 1.25 -10.49
C ILE A 173 10.77 1.42 -9.07
N LEU A 174 9.71 0.66 -8.71
CA LEU A 174 9.10 0.74 -7.40
C LEU A 174 10.08 0.38 -6.26
N LYS A 175 11.04 -0.51 -6.52
CA LYS A 175 12.14 -0.81 -5.59
C LYS A 175 13.05 0.39 -5.31
N THR A 176 13.21 1.30 -6.26
CA THR A 176 14.04 2.51 -6.07
C THR A 176 13.39 3.56 -5.19
N LEU A 177 12.06 3.48 -5.04
CA LEU A 177 11.30 4.41 -4.20
C LEU A 177 11.53 4.08 -2.73
N LYS A 178 12.11 5.04 -1.99
CA LYS A 178 12.49 4.87 -0.58
C LYS A 178 11.43 5.33 0.41
N GLU A 179 10.25 5.69 -0.08
CA GLU A 179 9.11 6.12 0.73
C GLU A 179 8.72 5.04 1.74
N ARG A 180 8.50 5.45 2.99
CA ARG A 180 8.10 4.54 4.08
C ARG A 180 6.61 4.46 4.25
N ASN A 181 5.94 5.59 4.04
CA ASN A 181 4.49 5.63 4.01
C ASN A 181 4.01 5.31 2.59
N ARG A 182 3.98 4.01 2.26
CA ARG A 182 3.63 3.51 0.93
C ARG A 182 2.12 3.41 0.78
N PHE A 183 1.59 4.09 -0.21
CA PHE A 183 0.22 3.91 -0.70
C PHE A 183 0.28 3.21 -2.06
N MET A 184 0.28 1.85 -2.04
CA MET A 184 0.59 1.03 -3.21
C MET A 184 -0.27 1.36 -4.42
N LYS A 185 -1.57 1.67 -4.25
CA LYS A 185 -2.46 2.02 -5.37
C LYS A 185 -1.98 3.21 -6.18
N ALA A 186 -1.42 4.23 -5.53
CA ALA A 186 -0.86 5.38 -6.21
C ALA A 186 0.54 5.09 -6.75
N LEU A 187 1.35 4.32 -6.01
CA LEU A 187 2.69 3.93 -6.43
C LEU A 187 2.67 3.12 -7.73
N TYR A 188 1.69 2.23 -7.92
CA TYR A 188 1.54 1.48 -9.18
C TYR A 188 1.23 2.38 -10.39
N ALA A 189 0.55 3.50 -10.17
CA ALA A 189 0.22 4.46 -11.23
C ALA A 189 1.33 5.50 -11.46
N TRP A 190 2.20 5.74 -10.48
CA TRP A 190 3.18 6.81 -10.48
C TRP A 190 4.19 6.73 -11.64
N PRO A 191 4.71 5.54 -12.04
CA PRO A 191 5.68 5.45 -13.13
C PRO A 191 5.12 5.81 -14.52
N GLY A 192 3.80 5.82 -14.69
CA GLY A 192 3.13 6.29 -15.92
C GLY A 192 3.27 5.36 -17.14
N PHE A 193 3.51 4.07 -16.94
CA PHE A 193 3.57 3.06 -17.99
C PHE A 193 2.19 2.71 -18.57
N SER A 194 2.21 1.98 -19.71
CA SER A 194 0.98 1.52 -20.35
C SER A 194 0.14 0.67 -19.41
N SER A 195 -1.17 0.93 -19.36
CA SER A 195 -2.07 0.20 -18.47
C SER A 195 -3.42 -0.06 -19.13
N LYS A 196 -4.02 -1.24 -18.81
CA LYS A 196 -5.33 -1.66 -19.33
C LYS A 196 -6.18 -2.24 -18.23
N GLY A 197 -7.44 -1.83 -18.16
CA GLY A 197 -8.43 -2.38 -17.24
C GLY A 197 -9.17 -3.58 -17.85
N VAL A 198 -9.47 -4.58 -17.02
CA VAL A 198 -10.32 -5.74 -17.36
C VAL A 198 -11.46 -5.80 -16.36
N GLY A 199 -12.69 -5.75 -16.84
CA GLY A 199 -13.89 -5.78 -16.00
C GLY A 199 -14.10 -7.15 -15.36
N TYR A 200 -14.55 -7.15 -14.09
CA TYR A 200 -14.97 -8.37 -13.41
C TYR A 200 -16.03 -8.11 -12.35
N THR A 201 -16.85 -9.13 -12.11
CA THR A 201 -17.80 -9.15 -10.99
C THR A 201 -17.16 -9.81 -9.79
N ARG A 202 -17.21 -9.14 -8.64
CA ARG A 202 -16.59 -9.64 -7.42
C ARG A 202 -17.45 -10.74 -6.79
N PRO A 203 -16.94 -11.99 -6.63
CA PRO A 203 -17.67 -13.03 -5.92
C PRO A 203 -17.80 -12.71 -4.44
N GLU A 204 -18.76 -13.38 -3.78
CA GLU A 204 -18.87 -13.33 -2.32
C GLU A 204 -17.63 -13.93 -1.66
N ARG A 205 -17.31 -13.42 -0.48
CA ARG A 205 -16.16 -13.91 0.30
C ARG A 205 -16.39 -15.35 0.75
N VAL A 206 -15.42 -16.22 0.52
CA VAL A 206 -15.52 -17.65 0.90
C VAL A 206 -15.45 -17.81 2.42
N ALA A 207 -14.59 -17.05 3.11
CA ALA A 207 -14.47 -17.06 4.58
C ALA A 207 -13.80 -15.75 5.08
N GLY A 208 -13.79 -15.55 6.40
CA GLY A 208 -13.15 -14.41 7.06
C GLY A 208 -14.07 -13.20 7.29
N GLN A 209 -13.66 -12.30 8.19
CA GLN A 209 -14.40 -11.08 8.55
C GLN A 209 -13.66 -9.83 8.10
N THR A 210 -14.41 -8.74 7.83
CA THR A 210 -13.82 -7.44 7.51
C THR A 210 -13.08 -6.87 8.72
N LYS A 211 -11.73 -6.78 8.64
CA LYS A 211 -10.87 -6.25 9.72
C LYS A 211 -10.76 -4.71 9.72
N TRP A 212 -11.47 -4.03 8.81
CA TRP A 212 -11.43 -2.57 8.65
C TRP A 212 -12.60 -1.89 9.37
N ASN A 213 -12.28 -0.86 10.19
CA ASN A 213 -13.25 0.05 10.76
C ASN A 213 -13.12 1.45 10.11
N TYR A 214 -14.12 2.33 10.31
CA TYR A 214 -14.16 3.67 9.72
C TYR A 214 -12.92 4.52 10.07
N TRP A 215 -12.39 4.40 11.28
CA TRP A 215 -11.23 5.15 11.72
C TRP A 215 -9.95 4.73 10.99
N LYS A 216 -9.76 3.43 10.76
CA LYS A 216 -8.65 2.90 9.96
C LYS A 216 -8.75 3.35 8.50
N LEU A 217 -9.97 3.34 7.93
CA LEU A 217 -10.19 3.82 6.56
C LEU A 217 -9.90 5.32 6.42
N TRP A 218 -10.32 6.13 7.40
CA TRP A 218 -10.05 7.56 7.44
C TRP A 218 -8.55 7.87 7.50
N ASN A 219 -7.83 7.22 8.41
CA ASN A 219 -6.39 7.40 8.51
C ASN A 219 -5.66 6.97 7.22
N PHE A 220 -6.05 5.84 6.63
CA PHE A 220 -5.50 5.38 5.36
C PHE A 220 -5.75 6.37 4.21
N ALA A 221 -6.92 6.99 4.18
CA ALA A 221 -7.26 8.03 3.20
C ALA A 221 -6.39 9.28 3.40
N LEU A 222 -6.20 9.72 4.64
CA LEU A 222 -5.30 10.82 4.97
C LEU A 222 -3.86 10.49 4.58
N ASP A 223 -3.38 9.27 4.87
CA ASP A 223 -2.05 8.81 4.48
C ASP A 223 -1.83 8.94 2.97
N GLY A 224 -2.79 8.50 2.16
CA GLY A 224 -2.72 8.65 0.72
C GLY A 224 -2.69 10.11 0.25
N ILE A 225 -3.53 10.96 0.82
CA ILE A 225 -3.60 12.39 0.45
C ILE A 225 -2.29 13.10 0.82
N PHE A 226 -1.79 12.92 2.03
CA PHE A 226 -0.57 13.58 2.50
C PHE A 226 0.70 13.04 1.82
N ALA A 227 0.72 11.77 1.40
CA ALA A 227 1.87 11.21 0.68
C ALA A 227 2.03 11.80 -0.73
N PHE A 228 0.91 12.09 -1.42
CA PHE A 228 0.92 12.53 -2.82
C PHE A 228 0.52 13.98 -3.04
N SER A 229 0.24 14.75 -1.98
CA SER A 229 -0.21 16.14 -2.10
C SER A 229 0.28 17.05 -0.99
N SER A 230 0.81 18.19 -1.38
CA SER A 230 1.07 19.33 -0.49
C SER A 230 -0.10 20.32 -0.38
N LEU A 231 -1.23 20.02 -1.03
CA LEU A 231 -2.41 20.92 -1.05
C LEU A 231 -2.96 21.25 0.34
N PRO A 232 -3.08 20.30 1.30
CA PRO A 232 -3.55 20.65 2.63
C PRO A 232 -2.73 21.77 3.27
N LEU A 233 -1.39 21.71 3.12
CA LEU A 233 -0.49 22.74 3.65
C LEU A 233 -0.66 24.08 2.91
N LYS A 234 -0.76 24.04 1.57
CA LYS A 234 -0.94 25.25 0.74
C LYS A 234 -2.27 25.95 1.02
N VAL A 235 -3.36 25.21 1.18
CA VAL A 235 -4.70 25.78 1.47
C VAL A 235 -4.64 26.59 2.76
N TRP A 236 -4.00 26.07 3.80
CA TRP A 236 -3.85 26.79 5.07
C TRP A 236 -2.95 28.02 4.95
N SER A 237 -1.91 27.96 4.12
CA SER A 237 -1.08 29.13 3.83
C SER A 237 -1.89 30.23 3.14
N TYR A 238 -2.77 29.89 2.19
CA TYR A 238 -3.66 30.88 1.53
C TYR A 238 -4.70 31.43 2.50
N ILE A 239 -5.33 30.57 3.31
CA ILE A 239 -6.31 31.01 4.33
C ILE A 239 -5.64 31.96 5.33
N GLY A 240 -4.46 31.56 5.86
CA GLY A 240 -3.69 32.39 6.77
C GLY A 240 -3.28 33.74 6.18
N GLY A 241 -2.82 33.72 4.91
CA GLY A 241 -2.48 34.94 4.17
C GLY A 241 -3.69 35.85 3.97
N PHE A 242 -4.86 35.30 3.60
CA PHE A 242 -6.09 36.06 3.44
C PHE A 242 -6.57 36.68 4.76
N ILE A 243 -6.58 35.90 5.86
CA ILE A 243 -6.94 36.42 7.19
C ILE A 243 -5.94 37.47 7.65
N GLY A 244 -4.64 37.26 7.41
CA GLY A 244 -3.60 38.23 7.70
C GLY A 244 -3.83 39.55 6.96
N LEU A 245 -4.17 39.50 5.69
CA LEU A 245 -4.50 40.68 4.90
C LEU A 245 -5.72 41.44 5.45
N LEU A 246 -6.81 40.69 5.74
CA LEU A 246 -8.00 41.31 6.36
C LEU A 246 -7.71 41.95 7.71
N SER A 247 -6.87 41.30 8.53
CA SER A 247 -6.43 41.81 9.84
C SER A 247 -5.63 43.08 9.69
N LEU A 248 -4.73 43.18 8.71
CA LEU A 248 -3.98 44.42 8.41
C LEU A 248 -4.90 45.55 7.96
N ILE A 249 -5.85 45.28 7.09
CA ILE A 249 -6.84 46.27 6.63
C ILE A 249 -7.66 46.78 7.84
N TYR A 250 -8.17 45.85 8.67
CA TYR A 250 -8.95 46.17 9.85
C TYR A 250 -8.14 46.95 10.88
N MET A 251 -6.89 46.58 11.13
CA MET A 251 -5.97 47.28 12.02
C MET A 251 -5.75 48.72 11.52
N THR A 252 -5.42 48.90 10.26
CA THR A 252 -5.18 50.22 9.66
C THR A 252 -6.45 51.08 9.76
N TRP A 253 -7.61 50.52 9.47
CA TRP A 253 -8.89 51.23 9.64
C TRP A 253 -9.13 51.69 11.08
N ASN A 254 -8.90 50.82 12.05
CA ASN A 254 -9.08 51.20 13.49
C ASN A 254 -8.11 52.28 13.93
N ILE A 255 -6.85 52.24 13.51
CA ILE A 255 -5.87 53.27 13.80
C ILE A 255 -6.35 54.63 13.27
N LEU A 256 -6.72 54.67 11.98
CA LEU A 256 -7.21 55.91 11.36
C LEU A 256 -8.49 56.44 12.01
N LYS A 257 -9.44 55.53 12.29
CA LYS A 257 -10.68 55.89 13.00
C LYS A 257 -10.41 56.47 14.39
N THR A 258 -9.51 55.85 15.14
CA THR A 258 -9.17 56.31 16.50
C THR A 258 -8.46 57.67 16.46
N MET A 259 -7.61 57.90 15.46
CA MET A 259 -6.94 59.22 15.30
C MET A 259 -7.91 60.32 14.96
N ILE A 260 -8.99 60.05 14.22
CA ILE A 260 -9.97 61.04 13.76
C ILE A 260 -11.08 61.30 14.80
N PHE A 261 -11.61 60.19 15.38
CA PHE A 261 -12.84 60.25 16.20
C PHE A 261 -12.64 59.94 17.70
N GLY A 262 -11.41 59.67 18.13
CA GLY A 262 -11.15 59.22 19.50
C GLY A 262 -11.58 57.78 19.79
N ASN A 263 -11.40 57.31 21.01
CA ASN A 263 -11.67 55.91 21.40
C ASN A 263 -12.86 55.83 22.37
N PRO A 264 -14.07 55.39 21.93
CA PRO A 264 -15.11 55.00 22.87
C PRO A 264 -14.82 53.55 23.35
N THR A 265 -14.90 53.31 24.64
CA THR A 265 -14.57 52.06 25.34
C THR A 265 -15.49 50.83 24.97
N ALA A 266 -16.25 50.90 23.92
CA ALA A 266 -17.10 49.85 23.41
C ALA A 266 -16.30 48.99 22.42
N GLY A 267 -15.88 47.79 22.80
CA GLY A 267 -15.17 46.89 21.89
C GLY A 267 -14.65 45.58 22.50
N TYR A 268 -14.87 45.39 23.82
CA TYR A 268 -14.34 44.19 24.49
C TYR A 268 -14.78 42.86 23.84
N THR A 269 -16.08 42.73 23.54
CA THR A 269 -16.62 41.52 22.91
C THR A 269 -16.03 41.28 21.52
N THR A 270 -15.88 42.33 20.71
CA THR A 270 -15.29 42.24 19.39
C THR A 270 -13.80 41.81 19.49
N LEU A 271 -13.06 42.41 20.45
CA LEU A 271 -11.64 42.06 20.67
C LEU A 271 -11.47 40.57 21.05
N ILE A 272 -12.29 40.08 22.00
CA ILE A 272 -12.25 38.69 22.42
C ILE A 272 -12.62 37.72 21.28
N CYS A 273 -13.67 38.01 20.51
CA CYS A 273 -14.05 37.20 19.37
C CYS A 273 -12.95 37.11 18.32
N VAL A 274 -12.29 38.23 18.01
CA VAL A 274 -11.18 38.26 17.05
C VAL A 274 -9.97 37.47 17.56
N ILE A 275 -9.60 37.63 18.82
CA ILE A 275 -8.49 36.89 19.44
C ILE A 275 -8.76 35.39 19.44
N LEU A 276 -9.96 34.96 19.84
CA LEU A 276 -10.35 33.56 19.84
C LEU A 276 -10.38 32.96 18.44
N PHE A 277 -10.89 33.68 17.45
CA PHE A 277 -10.92 33.27 16.07
C PHE A 277 -9.51 33.09 15.49
N LEU A 278 -8.64 34.10 15.67
CA LEU A 278 -7.25 34.03 15.22
C LEU A 278 -6.48 32.92 15.93
N GLY A 279 -6.69 32.76 17.25
CA GLY A 279 -6.10 31.66 18.03
C GLY A 279 -6.54 30.28 17.52
N ALA A 280 -7.82 30.11 17.21
CA ALA A 280 -8.33 28.86 16.62
C ALA A 280 -7.67 28.55 15.25
N VAL A 281 -7.58 29.54 14.36
CA VAL A 281 -6.93 29.40 13.05
C VAL A 281 -5.44 29.04 13.22
N GLN A 282 -4.72 29.67 14.15
CA GLN A 282 -3.33 29.36 14.44
C GLN A 282 -3.15 27.92 14.94
N LEU A 283 -3.98 27.46 15.90
CA LEU A 283 -3.91 26.12 16.44
C LEU A 283 -4.16 25.05 15.37
N ILE A 284 -5.14 25.26 14.48
CA ILE A 284 -5.41 24.35 13.37
C ILE A 284 -4.21 24.30 12.41
N SER A 285 -3.64 25.46 12.08
CA SER A 285 -2.47 25.53 11.19
C SER A 285 -1.25 24.82 11.78
N ILE A 286 -0.99 24.98 13.07
CA ILE A 286 0.06 24.28 13.80
C ILE A 286 -0.20 22.78 13.84
N GLY A 287 -1.44 22.36 14.04
CA GLY A 287 -1.82 20.94 13.99
C GLY A 287 -1.50 20.28 12.65
N ILE A 288 -1.82 20.95 11.55
CA ILE A 288 -1.50 20.44 10.19
C ILE A 288 0.01 20.41 9.96
N LEU A 289 0.73 21.45 10.38
CA LEU A 289 2.19 21.48 10.30
C LEU A 289 2.80 20.33 11.12
N GLY A 290 2.28 20.08 12.33
CA GLY A 290 2.69 18.97 13.19
C GLY A 290 2.52 17.61 12.52
N GLU A 291 1.43 17.38 11.78
CA GLU A 291 1.20 16.16 11.00
C GLU A 291 2.28 15.97 9.92
N TYR A 292 2.63 17.02 9.16
CA TYR A 292 3.71 16.95 8.16
C TYR A 292 5.08 16.70 8.81
N VAL A 293 5.39 17.37 9.91
CA VAL A 293 6.65 17.18 10.65
C VAL A 293 6.72 15.75 11.21
N GLY A 294 5.61 15.21 11.73
CA GLY A 294 5.51 13.84 12.19
C GLY A 294 5.85 12.82 11.09
N ARG A 295 5.30 13.00 9.89
CA ARG A 295 5.59 12.15 8.71
C ARG A 295 7.03 12.30 8.25
N LEU A 296 7.54 13.53 8.15
CA LEU A 296 8.94 13.78 7.80
C LEU A 296 9.89 13.10 8.80
N SER A 297 9.57 13.15 10.10
CA SER A 297 10.35 12.46 11.13
C SER A 297 10.39 10.95 10.93
N GLN A 298 9.31 10.32 10.45
CA GLN A 298 9.30 8.88 10.12
C GLN A 298 10.20 8.58 8.92
N GLU A 299 10.16 9.40 7.87
CA GLU A 299 11.03 9.25 6.70
C GLU A 299 12.51 9.40 7.05
N VAL A 300 12.87 10.42 7.84
CA VAL A 300 14.26 10.72 8.23
C VAL A 300 14.87 9.65 9.15
N LYS A 301 14.06 8.98 10.00
CA LYS A 301 14.55 7.93 10.91
C LYS A 301 15.16 6.74 10.18
N GLY A 302 14.92 6.56 8.91
CA GLY A 302 15.58 5.53 8.12
C GLY A 302 15.23 4.08 8.53
N ARG A 303 14.16 3.80 9.33
CA ARG A 303 13.79 2.44 9.74
C ARG A 303 13.26 1.62 8.56
N PRO A 304 13.60 0.33 8.42
CA PRO A 304 13.05 -0.50 7.34
C PRO A 304 11.52 -0.59 7.43
N VAL A 305 10.87 -0.64 6.27
CA VAL A 305 9.40 -0.74 6.15
C VAL A 305 8.90 -2.07 6.72
N TYR A 306 9.69 -3.13 6.57
CA TYR A 306 9.43 -4.47 7.09
C TYR A 306 10.73 -5.13 7.56
N VAL A 307 10.62 -6.22 8.32
CA VAL A 307 11.74 -7.09 8.69
C VAL A 307 11.34 -8.53 8.36
N ALA A 308 12.01 -9.15 7.39
CA ALA A 308 11.80 -10.55 7.08
C ALA A 308 12.50 -11.44 8.12
N GLN A 309 11.74 -12.30 8.79
CA GLN A 309 12.24 -13.28 9.77
C GLN A 309 12.80 -14.51 9.08
N SER A 310 12.10 -15.02 8.06
CA SER A 310 12.53 -16.20 7.31
C SER A 310 11.94 -16.21 5.92
N ILE A 311 12.62 -16.91 5.00
CA ILE A 311 12.17 -17.15 3.63
C ILE A 311 12.35 -18.64 3.35
N SER A 312 11.31 -19.29 2.83
CA SER A 312 11.33 -20.72 2.49
C SER A 312 10.76 -21.00 1.10
N GLY A 313 10.99 -22.22 0.61
CA GLY A 313 10.60 -22.63 -0.75
C GLY A 313 11.58 -22.21 -1.84
N PRO A 314 11.18 -22.26 -3.12
CA PRO A 314 12.05 -21.93 -4.26
C PRO A 314 12.67 -20.54 -4.21
N LEU A 315 11.93 -19.56 -3.73
CA LEU A 315 12.40 -18.17 -3.60
C LEU A 315 13.66 -18.05 -2.75
N ALA A 316 13.78 -18.85 -1.68
CA ALA A 316 14.95 -18.82 -0.80
C ALA A 316 16.28 -19.15 -1.52
N LYS A 317 16.21 -19.91 -2.63
CA LYS A 317 17.37 -20.28 -3.44
C LYS A 317 17.78 -19.19 -4.43
N LYS A 318 16.84 -18.30 -4.78
CA LYS A 318 17.05 -17.23 -5.78
C LYS A 318 17.63 -15.95 -5.15
N ILE A 319 17.53 -15.80 -3.83
CA ILE A 319 18.02 -14.60 -3.13
C ILE A 319 19.55 -14.65 -3.02
N PRO A 320 20.29 -13.61 -3.47
CA PRO A 320 21.73 -13.55 -3.35
C PRO A 320 22.17 -13.66 -1.88
N GLN A 321 23.13 -14.56 -1.60
CA GLN A 321 23.78 -14.65 -0.29
C GLN A 321 24.63 -13.39 -0.11
N GLY A 322 24.14 -12.37 0.56
CA GLY A 322 24.88 -11.13 0.79
C GLY A 322 24.05 -9.86 0.72
N LEU A 323 22.73 -9.93 0.56
CA LEU A 323 21.88 -8.77 0.80
C LEU A 323 22.06 -8.32 2.25
N SER A 324 22.73 -7.17 2.41
CA SER A 324 23.04 -6.63 3.74
C SER A 324 21.75 -6.23 4.44
N SER A 325 21.72 -6.41 5.77
CA SER A 325 20.60 -6.02 6.65
C SER A 325 20.26 -4.52 6.60
N THR A 326 21.07 -3.71 5.90
CA THR A 326 20.91 -2.26 5.76
C THR A 326 20.08 -1.86 4.55
N ASP A 327 20.06 -2.65 3.48
CA ASP A 327 19.36 -2.28 2.23
C ASP A 327 17.94 -2.83 2.17
N VAL A 328 17.71 -3.95 2.82
CA VAL A 328 16.39 -4.57 2.98
C VAL A 328 16.36 -5.07 4.42
N GLY A 329 15.36 -4.74 5.21
CA GLY A 329 15.26 -5.12 6.64
C GLY A 329 15.26 -6.65 6.88
N ILE A 330 16.29 -7.34 6.35
CA ILE A 330 16.42 -8.80 6.41
C ILE A 330 17.31 -9.15 7.58
N SER A 331 16.70 -9.64 8.66
CA SER A 331 17.36 -10.53 9.62
C SER A 331 17.19 -11.96 9.09
N TYR A 332 18.04 -12.36 8.12
CA TYR A 332 17.90 -13.63 7.42
C TYR A 332 18.62 -14.76 8.16
N ASN A 333 17.87 -15.69 8.75
CA ASN A 333 18.35 -17.03 9.08
C ASN A 333 17.86 -17.99 7.97
N SER A 334 18.70 -18.33 6.99
CA SER A 334 18.36 -19.42 6.07
C SER A 334 18.41 -20.73 6.85
N GLU A 335 17.31 -21.44 6.91
CA GLU A 335 17.27 -22.81 7.45
C GLU A 335 18.30 -23.73 6.72
N ALA A 336 18.68 -23.39 5.48
CA ALA A 336 19.76 -24.06 4.74
C ALA A 336 21.15 -23.90 5.39
N ASN A 337 21.42 -22.83 6.16
CA ASN A 337 22.69 -22.67 6.89
C ASN A 337 22.70 -23.44 8.23
N SER A 338 21.55 -23.68 8.82
CA SER A 338 21.46 -24.51 10.03
C SER A 338 21.74 -25.97 9.73
N ALA A 339 21.27 -26.49 8.60
CA ALA A 339 21.55 -27.88 8.17
C ALA A 339 23.05 -28.08 7.83
N LYS A 340 23.70 -27.10 7.15
CA LYS A 340 25.15 -27.19 6.86
C LYS A 340 26.03 -27.06 8.10
N LYS A 341 25.64 -26.28 9.11
CA LYS A 341 26.37 -26.20 10.37
C LYS A 341 26.26 -27.51 11.23
N ILE A 342 25.13 -28.19 11.10
CA ILE A 342 24.91 -29.47 11.81
C ILE A 342 25.72 -30.59 11.14
N THR A 343 25.80 -30.61 9.80
CA THR A 343 26.62 -31.60 9.06
C THR A 343 28.12 -31.36 9.27
N ALA A 344 28.58 -30.10 9.17
CA ALA A 344 29.99 -29.77 9.41
C ALA A 344 30.45 -30.03 10.86
N LYS A 345 29.53 -30.00 11.85
CA LYS A 345 29.83 -30.35 13.24
C LYS A 345 29.85 -31.86 13.51
N LYS A 346 29.21 -32.67 12.61
CA LYS A 346 29.25 -34.14 12.67
C LYS A 346 30.43 -34.74 11.90
N GLU A 347 31.06 -34.01 11.00
CA GLU A 347 32.27 -34.43 10.28
C GLU A 347 33.57 -34.10 11.03
N ASN A 348 33.53 -33.24 12.04
CA ASN A 348 34.69 -32.84 12.88
C ASN A 348 34.59 -33.32 14.33
N ALA A 349 33.72 -34.27 14.64
CA ALA A 349 33.61 -34.98 15.90
C ALA A 349 33.80 -36.49 15.67
#